data_9f73e6649fae45c1f37163d3ca0a5535
#
_entry.id   9f73e6649fae45c1f37163d3ca0a5535
#
_cell.length_a   1.000
_cell.length_b   1.000
_cell.length_c   1.000
_cell.angle_alpha   90.00
_cell.angle_beta   90.00
_cell.angle_gamma   90.00
#
_symmetry.space_group_name_H-M   'P 1'
#
loop_
_entity.id
_entity.type
_entity.pdbx_description
1 polymer ?
#
loop_
_entity_poly.entity_id
_entity_poly.type
_entity_poly.pdbx_seq_one_letter_code
_entity_poly.pdbx_strand_id
1 'polypeptide(L)'
;MDMEYKDYYKVLGVGRNADQKEIRKAYRRLARQHHPDVNPGDRSAQERFKEINEAYQVLSDPEKRQRYDQLGTSWRQWQRMGGDPSGFDWARWFTGQPGQVHVQYGDLGEILGGLGGFSDFFQAIFGGVPRSSWRTTPRRGRDYEQEAEITLEEAFRGTTRILSKDARRLEVKIPPGVGTGSRIRMAGEGGDGYGEAKGDLYLRVKVAPHPRFRREGDDLHVEVPLDLYTALLGGEVRAPTLKGDIILKIPPETQGGKTFRLKGRGMPNLKDPQKRGDLYAKVKVRLPQKLTSRERDLFEELKRLR
;
A
#
# COMPACT_ATOMS: atom_id res chain seq x y z
N MET A 1 -5.96 -19.04 -40.77
CA MET A 1 -6.62 -19.12 -39.46
C MET A 1 -8.02 -19.61 -39.70
N ASP A 2 -8.33 -20.82 -39.29
CA ASP A 2 -9.69 -21.37 -39.40
C ASP A 2 -10.57 -20.67 -38.37
N MET A 3 -11.27 -19.63 -38.80
CA MET A 3 -12.15 -18.87 -37.92
C MET A 3 -13.54 -19.44 -38.02
N GLU A 4 -14.02 -20.05 -36.97
CA GLU A 4 -15.33 -20.66 -36.91
C GLU A 4 -16.39 -19.67 -36.40
N TYR A 5 -17.52 -19.56 -37.07
CA TYR A 5 -18.65 -18.73 -36.65
C TYR A 5 -19.29 -19.29 -35.38
N LYS A 6 -19.29 -18.49 -34.31
CA LYS A 6 -19.93 -18.87 -33.03
C LYS A 6 -21.34 -18.31 -32.95
N ASP A 7 -22.34 -19.19 -32.79
CA ASP A 7 -23.75 -18.79 -32.61
C ASP A 7 -24.03 -18.47 -31.13
N TYR A 8 -23.90 -17.19 -30.77
CA TYR A 8 -24.11 -16.72 -29.40
C TYR A 8 -25.53 -16.91 -28.86
N TYR A 9 -26.54 -16.95 -29.73
CA TYR A 9 -27.90 -17.28 -29.31
C TYR A 9 -28.00 -18.74 -28.85
N LYS A 10 -27.34 -19.65 -29.55
CA LYS A 10 -27.22 -21.06 -29.16
C LYS A 10 -26.40 -21.24 -27.88
N VAL A 11 -25.35 -20.47 -27.71
CA VAL A 11 -24.52 -20.50 -26.48
C VAL A 11 -25.34 -20.15 -25.25
N LEU A 12 -26.20 -19.13 -25.33
CA LEU A 12 -27.09 -18.75 -24.22
C LEU A 12 -28.38 -19.58 -24.17
N GLY A 13 -28.68 -20.39 -25.20
CA GLY A 13 -29.90 -21.17 -25.29
C GLY A 13 -31.18 -20.33 -25.40
N VAL A 14 -31.10 -19.20 -26.15
CA VAL A 14 -32.19 -18.27 -26.36
C VAL A 14 -32.54 -18.15 -27.86
N GLY A 15 -33.77 -17.77 -28.17
CA GLY A 15 -34.19 -17.47 -29.54
C GLY A 15 -33.51 -16.17 -30.05
N ARG A 16 -33.38 -16.07 -31.38
CA ARG A 16 -32.86 -14.83 -32.03
C ARG A 16 -33.71 -13.60 -31.76
N ASN A 17 -35.01 -13.80 -31.50
CA ASN A 17 -35.95 -12.73 -31.15
C ASN A 17 -36.02 -12.45 -29.64
N ALA A 18 -35.15 -13.08 -28.85
CA ALA A 18 -35.12 -12.90 -27.39
C ALA A 18 -34.90 -11.42 -27.03
N ASP A 19 -35.68 -10.97 -26.05
CA ASP A 19 -35.55 -9.65 -25.49
C ASP A 19 -34.34 -9.55 -24.53
N GLN A 20 -33.99 -8.33 -24.12
CA GLN A 20 -32.88 -8.09 -23.20
C GLN A 20 -33.06 -8.74 -21.82
N LYS A 21 -34.32 -8.92 -21.38
CA LYS A 21 -34.62 -9.56 -20.09
C LYS A 21 -34.35 -11.07 -20.17
N GLU A 22 -34.77 -11.69 -21.29
CA GLU A 22 -34.56 -13.11 -21.56
C GLU A 22 -33.06 -13.43 -21.69
N ILE A 23 -32.29 -12.62 -22.44
CA ILE A 23 -30.84 -12.74 -22.56
C ILE A 23 -30.16 -12.66 -21.20
N ARG A 24 -30.52 -11.65 -20.37
CA ARG A 24 -29.97 -11.48 -19.03
C ARG A 24 -30.33 -12.62 -18.10
N LYS A 25 -31.56 -13.14 -18.18
CA LYS A 25 -32.05 -14.30 -17.38
C LYS A 25 -31.26 -15.56 -17.75
N ALA A 26 -31.06 -15.83 -19.02
CA ALA A 26 -30.33 -16.99 -19.53
C ALA A 26 -28.86 -16.92 -19.09
N TYR A 27 -28.21 -15.75 -19.27
CA TYR A 27 -26.85 -15.51 -18.81
C TYR A 27 -26.68 -15.80 -17.32
N ARG A 28 -27.50 -15.20 -16.45
CA ARG A 28 -27.38 -15.40 -14.99
C ARG A 28 -27.50 -16.86 -14.57
N ARG A 29 -28.39 -17.63 -15.23
CA ARG A 29 -28.55 -19.05 -14.97
C ARG A 29 -27.30 -19.83 -15.34
N LEU A 30 -26.80 -19.63 -16.58
CA LEU A 30 -25.67 -20.37 -17.11
C LEU A 30 -24.33 -19.95 -16.43
N ALA A 31 -24.15 -18.67 -16.12
CA ALA A 31 -22.98 -18.17 -15.43
C ALA A 31 -22.86 -18.76 -14.02
N ARG A 32 -23.97 -18.91 -13.28
CA ARG A 32 -23.96 -19.61 -11.97
C ARG A 32 -23.65 -21.10 -12.10
N GLN A 33 -24.16 -21.74 -13.11
CA GLN A 33 -23.97 -23.18 -13.33
C GLN A 33 -22.51 -23.51 -13.68
N HIS A 34 -21.82 -22.65 -14.44
CA HIS A 34 -20.46 -22.85 -14.93
C HIS A 34 -19.42 -21.96 -14.24
N HIS A 35 -19.77 -21.35 -13.08
CA HIS A 35 -18.87 -20.49 -12.35
C HIS A 35 -17.64 -21.24 -11.87
N PRO A 36 -16.40 -20.68 -11.99
CA PRO A 36 -15.18 -21.36 -11.54
C PRO A 36 -15.21 -21.76 -10.06
N ASP A 37 -15.82 -20.96 -9.18
CA ASP A 37 -15.93 -21.26 -7.76
C ASP A 37 -16.86 -22.45 -7.46
N VAL A 38 -17.82 -22.71 -8.35
CA VAL A 38 -18.76 -23.85 -8.22
C VAL A 38 -18.19 -25.11 -8.87
N ASN A 39 -17.30 -24.93 -9.87
CA ASN A 39 -16.66 -26.01 -10.62
C ASN A 39 -15.12 -25.88 -10.57
N PRO A 40 -14.48 -25.98 -9.40
CA PRO A 40 -13.05 -25.78 -9.26
C PRO A 40 -12.28 -26.89 -10.03
N GLY A 41 -11.37 -26.47 -10.92
CA GLY A 41 -10.51 -27.39 -11.69
C GLY A 41 -11.16 -27.99 -12.94
N ASP A 42 -12.43 -27.78 -13.22
CA ASP A 42 -13.11 -28.25 -14.43
C ASP A 42 -12.83 -27.32 -15.62
N ARG A 43 -11.95 -27.73 -16.51
CA ARG A 43 -11.59 -26.98 -17.74
C ARG A 43 -12.78 -26.80 -18.68
N SER A 44 -13.67 -27.78 -18.78
CA SER A 44 -14.84 -27.71 -19.65
C SER A 44 -15.83 -26.66 -19.12
N ALA A 45 -16.07 -26.60 -17.81
CA ALA A 45 -16.87 -25.55 -17.18
C ALA A 45 -16.24 -24.16 -17.38
N GLN A 46 -14.93 -24.04 -17.29
CA GLN A 46 -14.22 -22.76 -17.51
C GLN A 46 -14.33 -22.29 -18.97
N GLU A 47 -14.16 -23.16 -19.95
CA GLU A 47 -14.34 -22.83 -21.37
C GLU A 47 -15.79 -22.43 -21.66
N ARG A 48 -16.75 -23.15 -21.11
CA ARG A 48 -18.15 -22.85 -21.26
C ARG A 48 -18.52 -21.50 -20.60
N PHE A 49 -17.95 -21.21 -19.46
CA PHE A 49 -18.12 -19.92 -18.80
C PHE A 49 -17.58 -18.75 -19.64
N LYS A 50 -16.45 -18.92 -20.29
CA LYS A 50 -15.88 -17.92 -21.23
C LYS A 50 -16.85 -17.67 -22.39
N GLU A 51 -17.35 -18.72 -23.04
CA GLU A 51 -18.29 -18.62 -24.15
C GLU A 51 -19.60 -17.91 -23.75
N ILE A 52 -20.13 -18.23 -22.56
CA ILE A 52 -21.34 -17.61 -22.00
C ILE A 52 -21.13 -16.12 -21.77
N ASN A 53 -19.99 -15.72 -21.22
CA ASN A 53 -19.64 -14.32 -21.00
C ASN A 53 -19.49 -13.57 -22.32
N GLU A 54 -18.79 -14.16 -23.30
CA GLU A 54 -18.60 -13.62 -24.65
C GLU A 54 -19.94 -13.37 -25.34
N ALA A 55 -20.83 -14.38 -25.33
CA ALA A 55 -22.15 -14.28 -25.89
C ALA A 55 -23.01 -13.19 -25.23
N TYR A 56 -22.92 -13.06 -23.90
CA TYR A 56 -23.66 -12.03 -23.18
C TYR A 56 -23.14 -10.62 -23.50
N GLN A 57 -21.82 -10.42 -23.57
CA GLN A 57 -21.25 -9.13 -23.92
C GLN A 57 -21.69 -8.62 -25.29
N VAL A 58 -21.89 -9.53 -26.23
CA VAL A 58 -22.35 -9.15 -27.58
C VAL A 58 -23.87 -8.91 -27.61
N LEU A 59 -24.65 -9.83 -27.03
CA LEU A 59 -26.11 -9.79 -27.14
C LEU A 59 -26.79 -8.82 -26.16
N SER A 60 -26.12 -8.42 -25.08
CA SER A 60 -26.64 -7.45 -24.12
C SER A 60 -26.49 -5.99 -24.57
N ASP A 61 -25.60 -5.72 -25.51
CA ASP A 61 -25.36 -4.40 -26.08
C ASP A 61 -26.12 -4.28 -27.42
N PRO A 62 -27.03 -3.31 -27.59
CA PRO A 62 -27.83 -3.18 -28.82
C PRO A 62 -26.98 -2.99 -30.08
N GLU A 63 -25.90 -2.21 -30.03
CA GLU A 63 -25.04 -1.92 -31.17
C GLU A 63 -24.22 -3.16 -31.60
N LYS A 64 -23.64 -3.85 -30.60
CA LYS A 64 -22.90 -5.10 -30.82
C LYS A 64 -23.81 -6.18 -31.37
N ARG A 65 -25.01 -6.31 -30.77
CA ARG A 65 -26.03 -7.26 -31.24
C ARG A 65 -26.41 -7.01 -32.68
N GLN A 66 -26.69 -5.76 -33.03
CA GLN A 66 -27.04 -5.39 -34.42
C GLN A 66 -25.93 -5.77 -35.41
N ARG A 67 -24.68 -5.47 -35.08
CA ARG A 67 -23.52 -5.83 -35.91
C ARG A 67 -23.34 -7.34 -36.03
N TYR A 68 -23.51 -8.06 -34.93
CA TYR A 68 -23.46 -9.52 -34.91
C TYR A 68 -24.59 -10.15 -35.73
N ASP A 69 -25.80 -9.63 -35.66
CA ASP A 69 -26.97 -10.12 -36.45
C ASP A 69 -26.76 -9.91 -37.94
N GLN A 70 -26.20 -8.78 -38.36
CA GLN A 70 -25.81 -8.50 -39.77
C GLN A 70 -24.77 -9.52 -40.25
N LEU A 71 -23.71 -9.76 -39.50
CA LEU A 71 -22.72 -10.78 -39.81
C LEU A 71 -23.34 -12.16 -39.93
N GLY A 72 -24.18 -12.53 -38.95
CA GLY A 72 -24.85 -13.83 -38.94
C GLY A 72 -25.82 -14.03 -40.12
N THR A 73 -26.36 -12.96 -40.66
CA THR A 73 -27.19 -13.01 -41.90
C THR A 73 -26.32 -13.27 -43.11
N SER A 74 -25.22 -12.56 -43.27
CA SER A 74 -24.25 -12.73 -44.38
C SER A 74 -23.61 -14.12 -44.36
N TRP A 75 -23.26 -14.61 -43.16
CA TRP A 75 -22.70 -15.96 -42.95
C TRP A 75 -23.67 -17.06 -43.43
N ARG A 76 -24.96 -16.98 -43.07
CA ARG A 76 -25.98 -17.95 -43.47
C ARG A 76 -26.26 -17.90 -44.97
N GLN A 77 -26.23 -16.71 -45.58
CA GLN A 77 -26.37 -16.57 -47.01
C GLN A 77 -25.20 -17.23 -47.76
N TRP A 78 -23.98 -17.05 -47.26
CA TRP A 78 -22.78 -17.72 -47.79
C TRP A 78 -22.88 -19.24 -47.72
N GLN A 79 -23.28 -19.77 -46.56
CA GLN A 79 -23.51 -21.24 -46.38
C GLN A 79 -24.58 -21.79 -47.33
N ARG A 80 -25.67 -21.06 -47.54
CA ARG A 80 -26.75 -21.49 -48.49
C ARG A 80 -26.29 -21.52 -49.92
N MET A 81 -25.30 -20.73 -50.27
CA MET A 81 -24.69 -20.71 -51.63
C MET A 81 -23.63 -21.79 -51.81
N GLY A 82 -23.45 -22.69 -50.81
CA GLY A 82 -22.45 -23.77 -50.87
C GLY A 82 -21.03 -23.29 -50.58
N GLY A 83 -20.86 -22.11 -49.99
CA GLY A 83 -19.55 -21.57 -49.65
C GLY A 83 -18.88 -22.33 -48.49
N ASP A 84 -17.62 -22.63 -48.68
CA ASP A 84 -16.77 -23.25 -47.64
C ASP A 84 -16.52 -22.24 -46.50
N PRO A 85 -16.60 -22.68 -45.21
CA PRO A 85 -16.31 -21.82 -44.07
C PRO A 85 -14.97 -21.07 -44.14
N SER A 86 -13.95 -21.67 -44.72
CA SER A 86 -12.62 -21.07 -44.92
C SER A 86 -12.57 -19.96 -45.96
N GLY A 87 -13.54 -19.95 -46.88
CA GLY A 87 -13.63 -18.97 -48.01
C GLY A 87 -14.49 -17.73 -47.70
N PHE A 88 -15.05 -17.61 -46.51
CA PHE A 88 -15.83 -16.44 -46.11
C PHE A 88 -14.92 -15.23 -45.92
N ASP A 89 -15.26 -14.12 -46.57
CA ASP A 89 -14.47 -12.88 -46.51
C ASP A 89 -14.67 -12.16 -45.15
N TRP A 90 -13.96 -12.68 -44.13
CA TRP A 90 -13.95 -12.08 -42.81
C TRP A 90 -13.35 -10.66 -42.80
N ALA A 91 -12.40 -10.36 -43.69
CA ALA A 91 -11.70 -9.07 -43.74
C ALA A 91 -12.67 -7.91 -43.99
N ARG A 92 -13.72 -8.12 -44.77
CA ARG A 92 -14.78 -7.13 -45.00
C ARG A 92 -15.49 -6.68 -43.74
N TRP A 93 -15.54 -7.52 -42.73
CA TRP A 93 -16.17 -7.24 -41.42
C TRP A 93 -15.22 -6.60 -40.44
N PHE A 94 -13.90 -6.76 -40.66
CA PHE A 94 -12.86 -6.15 -39.82
C PHE A 94 -12.53 -4.72 -40.22
N THR A 95 -12.67 -4.37 -41.52
CA THR A 95 -12.24 -3.07 -42.10
C THR A 95 -13.36 -2.03 -42.25
N GLY A 96 -14.60 -2.37 -41.94
CA GLY A 96 -15.76 -1.51 -42.12
C GLY A 96 -16.00 -0.51 -41.01
N GLN A 97 -15.56 0.74 -41.25
CA GLN A 97 -15.79 2.00 -40.50
C GLN A 97 -15.44 2.07 -39.01
N PRO A 98 -14.68 3.07 -38.58
CA PRO A 98 -14.37 3.33 -37.20
C PRO A 98 -15.54 4.01 -36.49
N GLY A 99 -16.57 3.23 -36.15
CA GLY A 99 -17.51 3.58 -35.10
C GLY A 99 -16.87 3.15 -33.79
N GLN A 100 -16.54 4.11 -32.93
CA GLN A 100 -15.97 3.88 -31.62
C GLN A 100 -16.95 3.09 -30.75
N VAL A 101 -16.87 1.76 -30.80
CA VAL A 101 -17.53 0.94 -29.77
C VAL A 101 -16.62 0.97 -28.55
N HIS A 102 -16.89 1.88 -27.62
CA HIS A 102 -16.27 1.89 -26.32
C HIS A 102 -16.70 0.62 -25.56
N VAL A 103 -15.83 -0.37 -25.53
CA VAL A 103 -15.99 -1.51 -24.65
C VAL A 103 -15.65 -1.04 -23.24
N GLN A 104 -16.67 -0.69 -22.45
CA GLN A 104 -16.52 -0.40 -21.04
C GLN A 104 -16.32 -1.74 -20.33
N TYR A 105 -15.06 -2.07 -20.05
CA TYR A 105 -14.67 -3.22 -19.24
C TYR A 105 -15.03 -2.90 -17.78
N GLY A 106 -16.24 -3.30 -17.36
CA GLY A 106 -16.56 -3.40 -15.94
C GLY A 106 -15.84 -4.61 -15.29
N ASP A 107 -16.12 -4.90 -14.04
CA ASP A 107 -15.53 -5.98 -13.18
C ASP A 107 -15.25 -7.33 -13.86
N LEU A 108 -15.92 -7.64 -14.97
CA LEU A 108 -15.72 -8.86 -15.75
C LEU A 108 -14.38 -8.93 -16.49
N GLY A 109 -13.74 -7.79 -16.79
CA GLY A 109 -12.43 -7.77 -17.46
C GLY A 109 -11.31 -8.35 -16.58
N GLU A 110 -11.43 -8.19 -15.29
CA GLU A 110 -10.47 -8.67 -14.30
C GLU A 110 -10.59 -10.20 -14.10
N ILE A 111 -11.81 -10.73 -14.10
CA ILE A 111 -12.08 -12.18 -13.98
C ILE A 111 -11.67 -12.94 -15.26
N LEU A 112 -11.89 -12.37 -16.42
CA LEU A 112 -11.54 -12.98 -17.72
C LEU A 112 -10.08 -12.82 -18.11
N GLY A 113 -9.40 -11.78 -17.62
CA GLY A 113 -7.93 -11.59 -17.78
C GLY A 113 -7.13 -12.73 -17.15
N GLY A 114 -7.61 -13.29 -16.03
CA GLY A 114 -7.01 -14.45 -15.38
C GLY A 114 -7.31 -15.80 -16.04
N LEU A 115 -8.32 -15.88 -16.93
CA LEU A 115 -8.80 -17.11 -17.56
C LEU A 115 -8.42 -17.28 -19.06
N GLY A 116 -7.54 -16.40 -19.60
CA GLY A 116 -6.97 -16.61 -20.94
C GLY A 116 -7.67 -15.89 -22.10
N GLY A 117 -8.41 -14.80 -21.86
CA GLY A 117 -8.90 -13.89 -22.90
C GLY A 117 -10.14 -14.38 -23.67
N PHE A 118 -10.64 -13.50 -24.55
CA PHE A 118 -11.76 -13.76 -25.47
C PHE A 118 -11.31 -14.60 -26.67
N SER A 119 -12.28 -15.27 -27.34
CA SER A 119 -11.98 -16.05 -28.53
C SER A 119 -11.48 -15.17 -29.69
N ASP A 120 -10.73 -15.79 -30.62
CA ASP A 120 -10.22 -15.11 -31.83
C ASP A 120 -11.38 -14.53 -32.66
N PHE A 121 -12.53 -15.19 -32.69
CA PHE A 121 -13.75 -14.72 -33.33
C PHE A 121 -14.26 -13.42 -32.71
N PHE A 122 -14.34 -13.33 -31.39
CA PHE A 122 -14.77 -12.12 -30.70
C PHE A 122 -13.76 -10.99 -30.91
N GLN A 123 -12.47 -11.31 -30.78
CA GLN A 123 -11.40 -10.31 -30.97
C GLN A 123 -11.37 -9.74 -32.38
N ALA A 124 -11.64 -10.59 -33.36
CA ALA A 124 -11.68 -10.16 -34.75
C ALA A 124 -12.85 -9.21 -35.08
N ILE A 125 -14.05 -9.46 -34.52
CA ILE A 125 -15.27 -8.70 -34.85
C ILE A 125 -15.46 -7.47 -33.96
N PHE A 126 -15.13 -7.59 -32.68
CA PHE A 126 -15.37 -6.58 -31.66
C PHE A 126 -14.09 -6.03 -31.02
N GLY A 127 -12.96 -6.69 -31.24
CA GLY A 127 -11.65 -6.31 -30.72
C GLY A 127 -10.92 -5.21 -31.49
N GLY A 128 -11.59 -4.67 -32.46
CA GLY A 128 -11.28 -3.59 -33.44
C GLY A 128 -10.08 -2.68 -33.19
N VAL A 129 -8.85 -3.19 -32.99
CA VAL A 129 -7.58 -2.49 -33.32
C VAL A 129 -6.41 -3.47 -33.16
N PRO A 130 -5.40 -3.46 -34.07
CA PRO A 130 -4.16 -4.22 -33.91
C PRO A 130 -3.46 -3.86 -32.58
N ARG A 131 -2.75 -4.80 -32.03
CA ARG A 131 -1.93 -4.72 -30.79
C ARG A 131 -0.98 -3.51 -30.67
N SER A 132 -0.97 -2.57 -31.61
CA SER A 132 -0.10 -1.40 -31.64
C SER A 132 -0.70 -0.10 -31.09
N SER A 133 -1.97 -0.08 -30.73
CA SER A 133 -2.55 1.08 -30.04
C SER A 133 -3.33 0.67 -28.80
N TRP A 134 -2.64 0.09 -27.85
CA TRP A 134 -3.08 0.15 -26.47
C TRP A 134 -3.12 1.64 -26.10
N ARG A 135 -4.27 2.27 -26.21
CA ARG A 135 -4.55 3.42 -25.37
C ARG A 135 -4.56 2.87 -23.97
N THR A 136 -3.40 2.84 -23.38
CA THR A 136 -3.22 2.64 -21.95
C THR A 136 -4.13 3.66 -21.28
N THR A 137 -5.16 3.17 -20.61
CA THR A 137 -5.82 3.98 -19.57
C THR A 137 -4.71 4.62 -18.74
N PRO A 138 -4.80 5.93 -18.47
CA PRO A 138 -3.80 6.59 -17.65
C PRO A 138 -3.66 5.79 -16.35
N ARG A 139 -2.56 5.07 -16.22
CA ARG A 139 -2.27 4.30 -15.03
C ARG A 139 -1.35 5.15 -14.19
N ARG A 140 -1.81 5.54 -13.03
CA ARG A 140 -0.97 6.18 -12.03
C ARG A 140 0.27 5.33 -11.80
N GLY A 141 1.44 5.97 -11.75
CA GLY A 141 2.70 5.33 -11.41
C GLY A 141 2.63 4.62 -10.07
N ARG A 142 3.49 3.63 -9.88
CA ARG A 142 3.59 2.89 -8.61
C ARG A 142 4.10 3.81 -7.52
N ASP A 143 3.55 3.67 -6.33
CA ASP A 143 4.09 4.30 -5.15
C ASP A 143 5.36 3.56 -4.71
N TYR A 144 6.37 4.31 -4.23
CA TYR A 144 7.59 3.76 -3.66
C TYR A 144 7.63 4.04 -2.16
N GLU A 145 8.25 3.13 -1.42
CA GLU A 145 8.53 3.32 -0.01
C GLU A 145 10.03 3.23 0.22
N GLN A 146 10.60 4.21 0.91
CA GLN A 146 12.00 4.26 1.28
C GLN A 146 12.13 4.46 2.79
N GLU A 147 13.04 3.74 3.43
CA GLU A 147 13.33 3.90 4.85
C GLU A 147 14.38 5.01 5.05
N ALA A 148 14.14 5.86 6.06
CA ALA A 148 15.09 6.87 6.51
C ALA A 148 15.37 6.70 7.99
N GLU A 149 16.59 6.31 8.33
CA GLU A 149 17.05 6.24 9.70
C GLU A 149 17.51 7.63 10.17
N ILE A 150 16.99 8.06 11.34
CA ILE A 150 17.33 9.33 11.98
C ILE A 150 17.67 9.09 13.45
N THR A 151 18.43 10.02 14.05
CA THR A 151 18.73 9.97 15.48
C THR A 151 17.58 10.49 16.33
N LEU A 152 17.62 10.24 17.63
CA LEU A 152 16.63 10.77 18.57
C LEU A 152 16.66 12.30 18.64
N GLU A 153 17.83 12.91 18.51
CA GLU A 153 18.02 14.36 18.46
C GLU A 153 17.43 14.98 17.20
N GLU A 154 17.59 14.31 16.06
CA GLU A 154 16.96 14.73 14.80
C GLU A 154 15.44 14.62 14.90
N ALA A 155 14.92 13.55 15.49
CA ALA A 155 13.50 13.41 15.76
C ALA A 155 12.97 14.47 16.74
N PHE A 156 13.82 14.94 17.66
CA PHE A 156 13.46 15.98 18.63
C PHE A 156 13.41 17.39 18.02
N ARG A 157 14.40 17.73 17.16
CA ARG A 157 14.53 19.08 16.57
C ARG A 157 13.81 19.22 15.23
N GLY A 158 13.52 18.08 14.58
CA GLY A 158 13.26 18.01 13.17
C GLY A 158 14.56 18.03 12.36
N THR A 159 14.52 17.52 11.18
CA THR A 159 15.69 17.47 10.26
C THR A 159 15.22 17.53 8.82
N THR A 160 16.18 17.75 7.93
CA THR A 160 15.95 17.67 6.49
C THR A 160 16.84 16.57 5.92
N ARG A 161 16.28 15.69 5.11
CA ARG A 161 17.03 14.65 4.40
C ARG A 161 17.05 14.95 2.91
N ILE A 162 18.17 14.72 2.29
CA ILE A 162 18.34 14.81 0.84
C ILE A 162 18.34 13.39 0.30
N LEU A 163 17.33 13.06 -0.50
CA LEU A 163 17.23 11.77 -1.20
C LEU A 163 17.68 11.97 -2.65
N SER A 164 18.49 11.05 -3.14
CA SER A 164 18.88 11.04 -4.56
C SER A 164 17.94 10.09 -5.32
N LYS A 165 17.22 10.64 -6.30
CA LYS A 165 16.37 9.85 -7.20
C LYS A 165 16.59 10.34 -8.64
N ASP A 166 16.89 9.44 -9.57
CA ASP A 166 17.02 9.74 -11.01
C ASP A 166 17.88 10.98 -11.32
N ALA A 167 19.07 11.08 -10.68
CA ALA A 167 19.99 12.23 -10.74
C ALA A 167 19.43 13.55 -10.17
N ARG A 168 18.26 13.56 -9.52
CA ARG A 168 17.70 14.71 -8.81
C ARG A 168 17.90 14.55 -7.31
N ARG A 169 18.07 15.69 -6.65
CA ARG A 169 18.13 15.78 -5.18
C ARG A 169 16.76 16.22 -4.67
N LEU A 170 16.11 15.37 -3.88
CA LEU A 170 14.83 15.66 -3.27
C LEU A 170 15.04 16.02 -1.80
N GLU A 171 14.65 17.21 -1.42
CA GLU A 171 14.72 17.67 -0.04
C GLU A 171 13.45 17.33 0.72
N VAL A 172 13.59 16.51 1.77
CA VAL A 172 12.46 16.06 2.60
C VAL A 172 12.57 16.61 3.99
N LYS A 173 11.64 17.46 4.39
CA LYS A 173 11.52 17.94 5.78
C LYS A 173 10.87 16.89 6.66
N ILE A 174 11.60 16.49 7.69
CA ILE A 174 11.12 15.61 8.75
C ILE A 174 10.75 16.47 9.95
N PRO A 175 9.46 16.59 10.31
CA PRO A 175 9.04 17.46 11.39
C PRO A 175 9.49 16.96 12.76
N PRO A 176 9.60 17.83 13.77
CA PRO A 176 9.90 17.41 15.13
C PRO A 176 8.75 16.53 15.69
N GLY A 177 9.12 15.56 16.53
CA GLY A 177 8.16 14.66 17.17
C GLY A 177 7.89 13.36 16.41
N VAL A 178 8.40 13.20 15.18
CA VAL A 178 8.23 11.94 14.43
C VAL A 178 8.72 10.75 15.24
N GLY A 179 8.02 9.62 15.10
CA GLY A 179 8.39 8.34 15.69
C GLY A 179 8.75 7.30 14.64
N THR A 180 9.29 6.19 15.07
CA THR A 180 9.48 5.02 14.19
C THR A 180 8.14 4.58 13.58
N GLY A 181 8.12 4.37 12.26
CA GLY A 181 6.92 4.03 11.50
C GLY A 181 6.16 5.23 10.96
N SER A 182 6.53 6.48 11.30
CA SER A 182 5.93 7.68 10.69
C SER A 182 6.20 7.70 9.18
N ARG A 183 5.15 8.00 8.37
CA ARG A 183 5.24 8.06 6.92
C ARG A 183 5.10 9.51 6.44
N ILE A 184 6.06 9.96 5.66
CA ILE A 184 6.06 11.29 5.03
C ILE A 184 5.83 11.09 3.54
N ARG A 185 4.72 11.63 3.02
CA ARG A 185 4.35 11.53 1.61
C ARG A 185 5.00 12.64 0.80
N MET A 186 5.62 12.28 -0.29
CA MET A 186 6.10 13.17 -1.32
C MET A 186 5.28 12.91 -2.59
N ALA A 187 4.32 13.79 -2.85
CA ALA A 187 3.38 13.64 -3.95
C ALA A 187 4.10 13.75 -5.31
N GLY A 188 3.81 12.79 -6.21
CA GLY A 188 4.36 12.79 -7.56
C GLY A 188 5.82 12.37 -7.68
N GLU A 189 6.44 11.88 -6.58
CA GLU A 189 7.82 11.41 -6.57
C GLU A 189 7.94 9.88 -6.57
N GLY A 190 6.86 9.17 -6.90
CA GLY A 190 6.84 7.72 -7.12
C GLY A 190 7.35 7.31 -8.50
N GLY A 191 6.90 6.18 -9.00
CA GLY A 191 7.19 5.69 -10.36
C GLY A 191 6.46 6.50 -11.42
N ASP A 192 6.99 6.47 -12.65
CA ASP A 192 6.33 7.09 -13.78
C ASP A 192 5.04 6.33 -14.10
N GLY A 193 3.95 7.08 -14.29
CA GLY A 193 2.68 6.58 -14.78
C GLY A 193 2.66 6.56 -16.30
N TYR A 194 1.77 5.77 -16.87
CA TYR A 194 1.52 5.82 -18.29
C TYR A 194 0.41 6.84 -18.53
N GLY A 195 0.78 8.00 -19.05
CA GLY A 195 -0.18 9.00 -19.52
C GLY A 195 -0.35 10.23 -18.66
N GLU A 196 -0.02 10.36 -17.38
CA GLU A 196 -0.02 11.68 -16.68
C GLU A 196 0.32 11.65 -15.18
N ALA A 197 -0.17 10.70 -14.39
CA ALA A 197 0.01 10.76 -12.95
C ALA A 197 1.16 9.88 -12.47
N LYS A 198 2.22 10.50 -11.94
CA LYS A 198 3.25 9.80 -11.19
C LYS A 198 2.69 9.23 -9.90
N GLY A 199 3.28 8.14 -9.42
CA GLY A 199 3.04 7.64 -8.07
C GLY A 199 3.59 8.59 -7.01
N ASP A 200 3.46 8.22 -5.75
CA ASP A 200 4.04 8.97 -4.63
C ASP A 200 5.25 8.21 -4.05
N LEU A 201 6.15 8.96 -3.43
CA LEU A 201 7.21 8.40 -2.60
C LEU A 201 6.85 8.58 -1.13
N TYR A 202 6.85 7.48 -0.38
CA TYR A 202 6.65 7.48 1.06
C TYR A 202 7.97 7.26 1.77
N LEU A 203 8.39 8.24 2.56
CA LEU A 203 9.54 8.10 3.43
C LEU A 203 9.08 7.54 4.78
N ARG A 204 9.50 6.31 5.10
CA ARG A 204 9.23 5.66 6.37
C ARG A 204 10.36 5.96 7.35
N VAL A 205 10.02 6.70 8.39
CA VAL A 205 11.02 7.12 9.40
C VAL A 205 11.30 5.96 10.37
N LYS A 206 12.58 5.71 10.64
CA LYS A 206 13.06 4.81 11.67
C LYS A 206 13.95 5.61 12.61
N VAL A 207 13.55 5.74 13.87
CA VAL A 207 14.37 6.41 14.89
C VAL A 207 15.34 5.39 15.50
N ALA A 208 16.63 5.66 15.39
CA ALA A 208 17.68 4.82 15.96
C ALA A 208 17.58 4.77 17.50
N PRO A 209 17.88 3.62 18.13
CA PRO A 209 17.98 3.52 19.57
C PRO A 209 19.03 4.48 20.11
N HIS A 210 18.72 5.19 21.20
CA HIS A 210 19.64 6.12 21.81
C HIS A 210 20.33 5.51 23.05
N PRO A 211 21.64 5.68 23.25
CA PRO A 211 22.40 5.00 24.33
C PRO A 211 21.98 5.42 25.74
N ARG A 212 21.45 6.62 25.93
CA ARG A 212 21.07 7.15 27.24
C ARG A 212 19.57 7.31 27.45
N PHE A 213 18.80 7.56 26.38
CA PHE A 213 17.39 7.85 26.48
C PHE A 213 16.55 6.71 25.90
N ARG A 214 15.52 6.31 26.60
CA ARG A 214 14.47 5.44 26.11
C ARG A 214 13.22 6.27 25.87
N ARG A 215 12.70 6.22 24.66
CA ARG A 215 11.48 6.93 24.28
C ARG A 215 10.25 6.05 24.47
N GLU A 216 9.21 6.59 25.11
CA GLU A 216 7.89 5.97 25.22
C GLU A 216 6.83 7.01 24.80
N GLY A 217 6.33 6.91 23.56
CA GLY A 217 5.46 7.94 22.99
C GLY A 217 6.17 9.30 22.88
N ASP A 218 5.66 10.31 23.60
CA ASP A 218 6.27 11.62 23.69
C ASP A 218 7.15 11.77 24.96
N ASP A 219 7.14 10.79 25.87
CA ASP A 219 7.92 10.79 27.07
C ASP A 219 9.31 10.18 26.86
N LEU A 220 10.26 10.61 27.68
CA LEU A 220 11.62 10.13 27.69
C LEU A 220 11.98 9.56 29.08
N HIS A 221 12.75 8.50 29.10
CA HIS A 221 13.31 7.90 30.30
C HIS A 221 14.82 7.96 30.23
N VAL A 222 15.44 8.29 31.38
CA VAL A 222 16.91 8.35 31.50
C VAL A 222 17.35 7.89 32.88
N GLU A 223 18.46 7.17 32.95
CA GLU A 223 19.14 6.88 34.24
C GLU A 223 20.07 8.01 34.60
N VAL A 224 19.96 8.52 35.82
CA VAL A 224 20.84 9.57 36.38
C VAL A 224 21.68 8.93 37.46
N PRO A 225 23.00 8.83 37.25
CA PRO A 225 23.90 8.35 38.28
C PRO A 225 23.94 9.35 39.43
N LEU A 226 23.78 8.85 40.64
CA LEU A 226 23.80 9.61 41.91
C LEU A 226 24.83 8.99 42.84
N ASP A 227 25.70 9.80 43.39
CA ASP A 227 26.62 9.32 44.44
C ASP A 227 25.88 9.06 45.76
N LEU A 228 26.47 8.20 46.58
CA LEU A 228 25.86 7.78 47.84
C LEU A 228 25.61 8.96 48.80
N TYR A 229 26.54 9.92 48.85
CA TYR A 229 26.45 11.05 49.78
C TYR A 229 25.32 12.00 49.41
N THR A 230 25.20 12.32 48.13
CA THR A 230 24.07 13.11 47.63
C THR A 230 22.73 12.38 47.80
N ALA A 231 22.71 11.04 47.67
CA ALA A 231 21.50 10.27 47.94
C ALA A 231 21.06 10.36 49.42
N LEU A 232 22.01 10.31 50.34
CA LEU A 232 21.72 10.33 51.78
C LEU A 232 21.47 11.74 52.33
N LEU A 233 22.31 12.69 51.94
CA LEU A 233 22.32 14.04 52.55
C LEU A 233 21.53 15.06 51.73
N GLY A 234 21.08 14.68 50.54
CA GLY A 234 20.52 15.59 49.56
C GLY A 234 21.60 16.35 48.84
N GLY A 235 21.18 17.13 47.83
CA GLY A 235 22.09 17.93 47.03
C GLY A 235 21.58 18.18 45.62
N GLU A 236 22.51 18.35 44.70
CA GLU A 236 22.20 18.64 43.29
C GLU A 236 22.96 17.69 42.39
N VAL A 237 22.28 17.21 41.32
CA VAL A 237 22.89 16.38 40.31
C VAL A 237 22.55 16.91 38.90
N ARG A 238 23.47 16.73 37.96
CA ARG A 238 23.22 17.05 36.55
C ARG A 238 22.43 15.92 35.90
N ALA A 239 21.22 16.22 35.45
CA ALA A 239 20.38 15.31 34.70
C ALA A 239 20.46 15.66 33.21
N PRO A 240 20.83 14.71 32.32
CA PRO A 240 20.90 14.98 30.89
C PRO A 240 19.50 15.12 30.31
N THR A 241 19.36 16.07 29.35
CA THR A 241 18.17 16.21 28.52
C THR A 241 18.58 16.38 27.06
N LEU A 242 17.63 16.23 26.11
CA LEU A 242 17.92 16.47 24.69
C LEU A 242 18.21 17.94 24.34
N LYS A 243 17.98 18.87 25.30
CA LYS A 243 18.34 20.29 25.17
C LYS A 243 19.65 20.69 25.89
N GLY A 244 20.29 19.74 26.53
CA GLY A 244 21.43 19.95 27.41
C GLY A 244 21.12 19.54 28.84
N ASP A 245 22.12 19.56 29.70
CA ASP A 245 22.01 19.14 31.09
C ASP A 245 21.22 20.18 31.91
N ILE A 246 20.48 19.70 32.89
CA ILE A 246 19.80 20.53 33.89
C ILE A 246 20.20 20.12 35.29
N ILE A 247 20.10 21.02 36.25
CA ILE A 247 20.33 20.73 37.65
C ILE A 247 19.05 20.17 38.28
N LEU A 248 19.13 18.96 38.81
CA LEU A 248 18.06 18.29 39.55
C LEU A 248 18.37 18.32 41.03
N LYS A 249 17.47 18.92 41.83
CA LYS A 249 17.58 18.87 43.31
C LYS A 249 17.13 17.52 43.85
N ILE A 250 17.99 16.94 44.62
CA ILE A 250 17.77 15.62 45.26
C ILE A 250 17.47 15.84 46.74
N PRO A 251 16.28 15.46 47.20
CA PRO A 251 15.99 15.47 48.64
C PRO A 251 16.89 14.49 49.40
N PRO A 252 17.21 14.75 50.68
CA PRO A 252 17.92 13.79 51.52
C PRO A 252 17.12 12.47 51.58
N GLU A 253 17.84 11.39 51.86
CA GLU A 253 17.30 10.03 51.99
C GLU A 253 16.61 9.49 50.74
N THR A 254 17.06 9.98 49.56
CA THR A 254 16.53 9.55 48.25
C THR A 254 16.98 8.11 47.95
N GLN A 255 16.02 7.21 47.84
CA GLN A 255 16.26 5.79 47.54
C GLN A 255 16.66 5.56 46.07
N GLY A 256 17.51 4.58 45.82
CA GLY A 256 17.87 4.11 44.50
C GLY A 256 16.63 3.65 43.74
N GLY A 257 16.52 4.03 42.44
CA GLY A 257 15.38 3.70 41.63
C GLY A 257 14.22 4.71 41.68
N LYS A 258 14.27 5.70 42.60
CA LYS A 258 13.30 6.81 42.63
C LYS A 258 13.33 7.56 41.27
N THR A 259 12.14 7.88 40.79
CA THR A 259 11.98 8.57 39.48
C THR A 259 11.48 10.00 39.70
N PHE A 260 12.17 10.95 39.12
CA PHE A 260 11.81 12.36 39.11
C PHE A 260 11.19 12.74 37.78
N ARG A 261 9.98 13.31 37.76
CA ARG A 261 9.31 13.79 36.56
C ARG A 261 9.71 15.22 36.27
N LEU A 262 10.28 15.43 35.12
CA LEU A 262 10.70 16.75 34.63
C LEU A 262 9.73 17.17 33.52
N LYS A 263 8.74 17.98 33.89
CA LYS A 263 7.62 18.38 33.04
C LYS A 263 8.09 19.12 31.78
N GLY A 264 7.56 18.71 30.62
CA GLY A 264 7.82 19.35 29.31
C GLY A 264 9.26 19.15 28.81
N ARG A 265 10.00 18.19 29.33
CA ARG A 265 11.39 17.87 28.93
C ARG A 265 11.49 16.62 28.05
N GLY A 266 10.35 16.04 27.66
CA GLY A 266 10.24 14.95 26.69
C GLY A 266 10.28 15.40 25.24
N MET A 267 9.84 14.52 24.33
CA MET A 267 9.74 14.78 22.90
C MET A 267 8.64 15.78 22.59
N PRO A 268 8.77 16.58 21.53
CA PRO A 268 7.66 17.35 21.02
C PRO A 268 6.58 16.42 20.45
N ASN A 269 5.32 16.83 20.55
CA ASN A 269 4.22 16.12 19.93
C ASN A 269 4.19 16.40 18.43
N LEU A 270 4.02 15.37 17.61
CA LEU A 270 4.03 15.48 16.14
C LEU A 270 2.92 16.41 15.60
N LYS A 271 1.74 16.41 16.22
CA LYS A 271 0.59 17.22 15.77
C LYS A 271 0.64 18.66 16.33
N ASP A 272 1.20 18.83 17.51
CA ASP A 272 1.33 20.13 18.18
C ASP A 272 2.73 20.24 18.82
N PRO A 273 3.74 20.72 18.07
CA PRO A 273 5.12 20.78 18.54
C PRO A 273 5.35 21.71 19.75
N GLN A 274 4.36 22.54 20.13
CA GLN A 274 4.41 23.34 21.34
C GLN A 274 4.18 22.49 22.58
N LYS A 275 3.41 21.42 22.45
CA LYS A 275 3.22 20.43 23.50
C LYS A 275 4.38 19.45 23.51
N ARG A 276 4.83 19.13 24.71
CA ARG A 276 5.95 18.18 24.92
C ARG A 276 5.56 17.18 25.95
N GLY A 277 6.04 15.96 25.79
CA GLY A 277 6.04 14.97 26.84
C GLY A 277 6.99 15.33 27.98
N ASP A 278 7.13 14.45 28.93
CA ASP A 278 7.94 14.62 30.13
C ASP A 278 9.20 13.77 30.06
N LEU A 279 10.19 14.14 30.87
CA LEU A 279 11.38 13.31 31.07
C LEU A 279 11.33 12.69 32.47
N TYR A 280 11.41 11.39 32.51
CA TYR A 280 11.47 10.58 33.73
C TYR A 280 12.92 10.24 34.04
N ALA A 281 13.51 10.93 35.02
CA ALA A 281 14.87 10.73 35.47
C ALA A 281 14.89 9.71 36.62
N LYS A 282 15.30 8.49 36.35
CA LYS A 282 15.42 7.41 37.34
C LYS A 282 16.80 7.44 37.96
N VAL A 283 16.86 7.65 39.25
CA VAL A 283 18.12 7.72 40.00
C VAL A 283 18.74 6.35 40.17
N LYS A 284 20.02 6.24 39.87
CA LYS A 284 20.83 5.04 40.07
C LYS A 284 21.98 5.37 41.01
N VAL A 285 21.85 4.97 42.28
CA VAL A 285 22.89 5.20 43.29
C VAL A 285 24.14 4.39 42.94
N ARG A 286 25.27 5.07 42.90
CA ARG A 286 26.59 4.49 42.73
C ARG A 286 27.30 4.45 44.10
N LEU A 287 27.73 3.30 44.48
CA LEU A 287 28.54 3.13 45.69
C LEU A 287 29.99 3.53 45.42
N PRO A 288 30.67 4.20 46.37
CA PRO A 288 32.09 4.50 46.24
C PRO A 288 32.92 3.23 46.13
N GLN A 289 33.94 3.26 45.28
CA GLN A 289 34.89 2.16 45.13
C GLN A 289 36.26 2.59 45.63
N LYS A 290 37.11 1.62 46.01
CA LYS A 290 38.49 1.87 46.50
C LYS A 290 38.51 2.79 47.74
N LEU A 291 37.69 2.43 48.75
CA LEU A 291 37.63 3.16 49.99
C LEU A 291 39.02 3.24 50.67
N THR A 292 39.35 4.42 51.12
CA THR A 292 40.52 4.64 52.00
C THR A 292 40.28 3.96 53.35
N SER A 293 41.34 3.73 54.14
CA SER A 293 41.22 3.16 55.50
C SER A 293 40.29 4.02 56.38
N ARG A 294 40.40 5.33 56.28
CA ARG A 294 39.56 6.27 57.03
C ARG A 294 38.07 6.21 56.62
N GLU A 295 37.77 6.10 55.34
CA GLU A 295 36.40 5.95 54.87
C GLU A 295 35.80 4.63 55.35
N ARG A 296 36.57 3.57 55.33
CA ARG A 296 36.14 2.26 55.81
C ARG A 296 35.78 2.33 57.30
N ASP A 297 36.67 2.92 58.14
CA ASP A 297 36.43 3.11 59.57
C ASP A 297 35.13 3.87 59.84
N LEU A 298 34.88 4.96 59.07
CA LEU A 298 33.65 5.75 59.18
C LEU A 298 32.41 4.95 58.79
N PHE A 299 32.48 4.14 57.73
CA PHE A 299 31.36 3.26 57.37
C PHE A 299 31.12 2.15 58.42
N GLU A 300 32.16 1.62 59.03
CA GLU A 300 32.02 0.66 60.13
C GLU A 300 31.39 1.31 61.36
N GLU A 301 31.77 2.55 61.66
CA GLU A 301 31.15 3.31 62.75
C GLU A 301 29.67 3.54 62.47
N LEU A 302 29.29 4.03 61.25
CA LEU A 302 27.91 4.17 60.83
C LEU A 302 27.10 2.88 60.89
N LYS A 303 27.72 1.73 60.56
CA LYS A 303 27.10 0.41 60.68
C LYS A 303 26.78 0.02 62.11
N ARG A 304 27.57 0.48 63.09
CA ARG A 304 27.35 0.19 64.54
C ARG A 304 26.22 1.04 65.16
N LEU A 305 25.86 2.18 64.46
CA LEU A 305 24.80 3.05 64.94
C LEU A 305 23.39 2.53 64.53
N ARG A 306 23.34 1.51 63.66
CA ARG A 306 22.13 0.82 63.24
C ARG A 306 22.25 -0.67 63.56
#